data_d4b9df025263975dba1ee561b6934ce1
#
_entry.id   d4b9df025263975dba1ee561b6934ce1
#
_cell.length_a   1.000
_cell.length_b   1.000
_cell.length_c   1.000
_cell.angle_alpha   90.00
_cell.angle_beta   90.00
_cell.angle_gamma   90.00
#
_symmetry.space_group_name_H-M   'P 1'
#
loop_
_entity.id
_entity.type
_entity.pdbx_description
1 polymer ?
#
loop_
_entity_poly.entity_id
_entity_poly.type
_entity_poly.pdbx_seq_one_letter_code
_entity_poly.pdbx_strand_id
1 'polypeptide(L)'
;NESFRIEFEGAIMNSTDNYYAIAKKDSSTSASEYLKFCQRNNLNYTLSQPSILDDESIDLCVKVKENLFDHKKIKKICWEKLQTSGVNMLLNTEAKKEDFDKYDLVIICTYGDWGLLLDKNTELKQDFQFEVCEKVFVKLPPNFKNISLLVMDGPFMSIDPVGETGMFIIGDVVHTVRQRKIGKSPAIDPKYLPYINKGI
;
A
#
# COMPACT_ATOMS: atom_id res chain seq x y z
N ASN A 1 -11.99 7.31 4.99
CA ASN A 1 -13.23 6.76 5.51
C ASN A 1 -13.29 7.01 7.02
N GLU A 2 -14.33 7.73 7.49
CA GLU A 2 -14.49 8.13 8.89
C GLU A 2 -14.59 6.93 9.84
N SER A 3 -15.36 5.92 9.44
CA SER A 3 -15.52 4.68 10.23
C SER A 3 -14.18 3.99 10.49
N PHE A 4 -13.32 3.93 9.47
CA PHE A 4 -11.99 3.35 9.61
C PHE A 4 -11.11 4.16 10.56
N ARG A 5 -11.18 5.49 10.49
CA ARG A 5 -10.44 6.37 11.41
C ARG A 5 -10.83 6.14 12.86
N ILE A 6 -12.12 6.06 13.14
CA ILE A 6 -12.63 5.81 14.51
C ILE A 6 -12.14 4.44 15.00
N GLU A 7 -12.27 3.43 14.17
CA GLU A 7 -11.93 2.05 14.55
C GLU A 7 -10.44 1.81 14.80
N PHE A 8 -9.57 2.51 14.06
CA PHE A 8 -8.11 2.36 14.12
C PHE A 8 -7.39 3.63 14.57
N GLU A 9 -8.06 4.49 15.34
CA GLU A 9 -7.51 5.77 15.81
C GLU A 9 -6.13 5.62 16.47
N GLY A 10 -5.95 4.59 17.29
CA GLY A 10 -4.67 4.30 17.95
C GLY A 10 -3.52 3.91 17.04
N ALA A 11 -3.80 3.64 15.77
CA ALA A 11 -2.79 3.30 14.76
C ALA A 11 -2.50 4.45 13.79
N ILE A 12 -3.22 5.57 13.88
CA ILE A 12 -3.04 6.71 12.97
C ILE A 12 -1.77 7.48 13.34
N MET A 13 -0.97 7.80 12.33
CA MET A 13 0.23 8.62 12.44
C MET A 13 -0.11 10.09 12.19
N ASN A 14 -0.59 10.78 13.23
CA ASN A 14 -1.09 12.16 13.12
C ASN A 14 -0.01 13.22 12.84
N SER A 15 1.26 12.89 13.06
CA SER A 15 2.40 13.81 12.91
C SER A 15 3.02 13.82 11.51
N THR A 16 2.46 13.05 10.56
CA THR A 16 3.03 12.93 9.23
C THR A 16 2.32 13.86 8.25
N ASP A 17 3.11 14.64 7.54
CA ASP A 17 2.68 15.48 6.43
C ASP A 17 2.77 14.70 5.12
N ASN A 18 1.66 14.60 4.40
CA ASN A 18 1.59 13.86 3.15
C ASN A 18 1.62 14.79 1.95
N TYR A 19 2.56 14.56 1.05
CA TYR A 19 2.75 15.35 -0.14
C TYR A 19 2.61 14.51 -1.40
N TYR A 20 1.88 15.07 -2.37
CA TYR A 20 1.83 14.58 -3.74
C TYR A 20 2.48 15.62 -4.65
N ALA A 21 3.42 15.19 -5.47
CA ALA A 21 4.14 16.05 -6.39
C ALA A 21 3.97 15.57 -7.83
N ILE A 22 3.96 16.53 -8.76
CA ILE A 22 4.00 16.30 -10.21
C ILE A 22 5.34 16.84 -10.71
N ALA A 23 6.11 16.00 -11.37
CA ALA A 23 7.37 16.42 -11.96
C ALA A 23 7.12 17.22 -13.25
N LYS A 24 8.02 18.17 -13.57
CA LYS A 24 7.97 18.94 -14.84
C LYS A 24 8.19 18.08 -16.07
N LYS A 25 8.90 16.96 -15.92
CA LYS A 25 9.21 16.04 -17.01
C LYS A 25 8.78 14.62 -16.61
N ASP A 26 8.43 13.83 -17.60
CA ASP A 26 8.13 12.40 -17.48
C ASP A 26 6.92 12.04 -16.62
N SER A 27 6.13 13.03 -16.15
CA SER A 27 4.80 12.80 -15.57
C SER A 27 3.77 12.58 -16.66
N SER A 28 2.94 11.53 -16.50
CA SER A 28 1.81 11.23 -17.41
C SER A 28 0.62 12.17 -17.14
N THR A 29 0.56 12.74 -15.94
CA THR A 29 -0.50 13.67 -15.51
C THR A 29 0.09 15.06 -15.33
N SER A 30 -0.54 16.07 -15.90
CA SER A 30 -0.15 17.47 -15.71
C SER A 30 -0.68 18.03 -14.37
N ALA A 31 -0.05 19.10 -13.88
CA ALA A 31 -0.50 19.85 -12.70
C ALA A 31 -1.98 20.24 -12.80
N SER A 32 -2.41 20.75 -13.97
CA SER A 32 -3.79 21.19 -14.19
C SER A 32 -4.80 20.03 -14.15
N GLU A 33 -4.47 18.87 -14.68
CA GLU A 33 -5.31 17.68 -14.64
C GLU A 33 -5.48 17.18 -13.22
N TYR A 34 -4.40 17.12 -12.45
CA TYR A 34 -4.45 16.72 -11.05
C TYR A 34 -5.30 17.68 -10.20
N LEU A 35 -5.14 18.99 -10.35
CA LEU A 35 -5.96 19.96 -9.64
C LEU A 35 -7.44 19.86 -10.00
N LYS A 36 -7.77 19.64 -11.29
CA LYS A 36 -9.15 19.37 -11.73
C LYS A 36 -9.70 18.08 -11.12
N PHE A 37 -8.88 17.04 -11.03
CA PHE A 37 -9.27 15.79 -10.37
C PHE A 37 -9.61 16.04 -8.90
N CYS A 38 -8.77 16.75 -8.16
CA CYS A 38 -9.03 17.12 -6.76
C CYS A 38 -10.34 17.89 -6.61
N GLN A 39 -10.58 18.88 -7.46
CA GLN A 39 -11.81 19.68 -7.45
C GLN A 39 -13.06 18.84 -7.72
N ARG A 40 -13.04 17.98 -8.75
CA ARG A 40 -14.16 17.10 -9.11
C ARG A 40 -14.54 16.12 -8.02
N ASN A 41 -13.55 15.69 -7.23
CA ASN A 41 -13.73 14.70 -6.17
C ASN A 41 -13.81 15.32 -4.76
N ASN A 42 -13.89 16.65 -4.67
CA ASN A 42 -13.91 17.39 -3.39
C ASN A 42 -12.75 17.00 -2.45
N LEU A 43 -11.56 16.78 -3.01
CA LEU A 43 -10.36 16.49 -2.24
C LEU A 43 -9.71 17.79 -1.77
N ASN A 44 -9.51 17.88 -0.45
CA ASN A 44 -8.86 19.03 0.14
C ASN A 44 -7.33 18.93 0.00
N TYR A 45 -6.72 20.01 -0.47
CA TYR A 45 -5.27 20.13 -0.59
C TYR A 45 -4.81 21.56 -0.27
N THR A 46 -3.54 21.70 0.03
CA THR A 46 -2.86 23.00 0.18
C THR A 46 -1.63 22.99 -0.73
N LEU A 47 -1.45 24.05 -1.52
CA LEU A 47 -0.22 24.21 -2.29
C LEU A 47 0.93 24.39 -1.32
N SER A 48 1.85 23.46 -1.30
CA SER A 48 2.96 23.41 -0.35
C SER A 48 4.01 22.42 -0.84
N GLN A 49 5.26 22.82 -0.83
CA GLN A 49 6.39 22.00 -1.22
C GLN A 49 7.38 21.88 -0.07
N PRO A 50 7.75 20.67 0.35
CA PRO A 50 8.77 20.47 1.36
C PRO A 50 10.16 20.77 0.80
N SER A 51 11.07 21.27 1.65
CA SER A 51 12.43 21.68 1.28
C SER A 51 13.33 20.54 0.76
N ILE A 52 12.87 19.32 0.80
CA ILE A 52 13.56 18.14 0.23
C ILE A 52 13.35 17.98 -1.27
N LEU A 53 12.42 18.71 -1.86
CA LEU A 53 12.15 18.72 -3.29
C LEU A 53 12.84 19.93 -3.96
N ASP A 54 13.36 19.68 -5.14
CA ASP A 54 13.95 20.71 -5.97
C ASP A 54 12.87 21.45 -6.80
N ASP A 55 12.81 22.77 -6.65
CA ASP A 55 11.83 23.63 -7.33
C ASP A 55 11.98 23.61 -8.86
N GLU A 56 13.18 23.32 -9.36
CA GLU A 56 13.40 23.26 -10.81
C GLU A 56 12.83 22.00 -11.44
N SER A 57 12.68 20.93 -10.66
CA SER A 57 12.23 19.62 -11.12
C SER A 57 10.71 19.39 -10.94
N ILE A 58 10.05 20.15 -10.07
CA ILE A 58 8.65 19.98 -9.69
C ILE A 58 7.78 21.05 -10.34
N ASP A 59 6.68 20.62 -10.96
CA ASP A 59 5.65 21.48 -11.54
C ASP A 59 4.54 21.83 -10.54
N LEU A 60 4.16 20.85 -9.71
CA LEU A 60 3.16 21.01 -8.66
C LEU A 60 3.56 20.18 -7.45
N CYS A 61 3.41 20.74 -6.25
CA CYS A 61 3.39 19.97 -5.02
C CYS A 61 2.23 20.43 -4.15
N VAL A 62 1.49 19.46 -3.60
CA VAL A 62 0.38 19.69 -2.70
C VAL A 62 0.55 18.88 -1.42
N LYS A 63 0.21 19.50 -0.31
CA LYS A 63 0.00 18.81 0.96
C LYS A 63 -1.46 18.39 1.05
N VAL A 64 -1.70 17.12 1.35
CA VAL A 64 -3.05 16.55 1.48
C VAL A 64 -3.33 16.11 2.91
N LYS A 65 -4.62 16.09 3.26
CA LYS A 65 -5.08 15.58 4.56
C LYS A 65 -5.36 14.08 4.46
N GLU A 66 -4.30 13.31 4.36
CA GLU A 66 -4.34 11.86 4.35
C GLU A 66 -3.59 11.31 5.56
N ASN A 67 -4.07 10.22 6.13
CA ASN A 67 -3.45 9.65 7.31
C ASN A 67 -2.64 8.41 6.93
N LEU A 68 -1.41 8.34 7.40
CA LEU A 68 -0.65 7.10 7.42
C LEU A 68 -0.99 6.27 8.66
N PHE A 69 -0.75 4.97 8.58
CA PHE A 69 -1.02 4.02 9.65
C PHE A 69 0.23 3.27 10.04
N ASP A 70 0.38 3.06 11.35
CA ASP A 70 1.34 2.10 11.86
C ASP A 70 0.76 0.69 11.69
N HIS A 71 1.32 -0.07 10.77
CA HIS A 71 0.86 -1.42 10.43
C HIS A 71 0.94 -2.41 11.62
N LYS A 72 1.91 -2.22 12.53
CA LYS A 72 2.02 -3.06 13.73
C LYS A 72 0.90 -2.77 14.71
N LYS A 73 0.56 -1.49 14.88
CA LYS A 73 -0.57 -1.09 15.72
C LYS A 73 -1.90 -1.57 15.16
N ILE A 74 -2.13 -1.47 13.81
CA ILE A 74 -3.32 -2.04 13.16
C ILE A 74 -3.40 -3.55 13.42
N LYS A 75 -2.30 -4.27 13.14
CA LYS A 75 -2.25 -5.73 13.38
C LYS A 75 -2.63 -6.07 14.82
N LYS A 76 -2.11 -5.34 15.80
CA LYS A 76 -2.42 -5.53 17.22
C LYS A 76 -3.91 -5.31 17.50
N ILE A 77 -4.48 -4.19 17.05
CA ILE A 77 -5.89 -3.87 17.24
C ILE A 77 -6.78 -4.95 16.62
N CYS A 78 -6.51 -5.37 15.39
CA CYS A 78 -7.25 -6.45 14.73
C CYS A 78 -7.17 -7.75 15.52
N TRP A 79 -5.98 -8.09 16.02
CA TRP A 79 -5.77 -9.31 16.80
C TRP A 79 -6.56 -9.31 18.11
N GLU A 80 -6.51 -8.22 18.86
CA GLU A 80 -7.26 -8.05 20.10
C GLU A 80 -8.78 -8.15 19.85
N LYS A 81 -9.28 -7.53 18.79
CA LYS A 81 -10.69 -7.62 18.40
C LYS A 81 -11.12 -9.05 18.05
N LEU A 82 -10.30 -9.78 17.29
CA LEU A 82 -10.57 -11.18 16.95
C LEU A 82 -10.64 -12.06 18.22
N GLN A 83 -9.70 -11.87 19.15
CA GLN A 83 -9.68 -12.64 20.40
C GLN A 83 -10.92 -12.41 21.27
N THR A 84 -11.47 -11.18 21.27
CA THR A 84 -12.61 -10.80 22.09
C THR A 84 -13.96 -11.01 21.42
N SER A 85 -14.00 -11.26 20.11
CA SER A 85 -15.23 -11.38 19.32
C SER A 85 -15.86 -12.77 19.34
N GLY A 86 -15.23 -13.75 19.97
CA GLY A 86 -15.72 -15.16 19.96
C GLY A 86 -15.52 -15.88 18.62
N VAL A 87 -14.77 -15.30 17.69
CA VAL A 87 -14.44 -15.92 16.40
C VAL A 87 -13.51 -17.14 16.63
N ASN A 88 -13.81 -18.24 15.99
CA ASN A 88 -12.92 -19.40 15.98
C ASN A 88 -11.79 -19.18 14.96
N MET A 89 -10.56 -19.02 15.45
CA MET A 89 -9.38 -18.82 14.61
C MET A 89 -8.59 -20.11 14.47
N LEU A 90 -8.45 -20.60 13.24
CA LEU A 90 -7.64 -21.78 12.91
C LEU A 90 -6.29 -21.32 12.33
N LEU A 91 -5.31 -21.12 13.21
CA LEU A 91 -3.96 -20.75 12.81
C LEU A 91 -3.18 -21.97 12.30
N ASN A 92 -2.17 -21.71 11.45
CA ASN A 92 -1.36 -22.76 10.82
C ASN A 92 -2.19 -23.85 10.11
N THR A 93 -3.36 -23.45 9.61
CA THR A 93 -4.30 -24.34 8.94
C THR A 93 -4.52 -23.82 7.53
N GLU A 94 -4.23 -24.63 6.54
CA GLU A 94 -4.53 -24.34 5.15
C GLU A 94 -6.00 -24.62 4.87
N ALA A 95 -6.73 -23.58 4.43
CA ALA A 95 -8.12 -23.75 3.99
C ALA A 95 -8.16 -24.51 2.67
N LYS A 96 -9.04 -25.49 2.59
CA LYS A 96 -9.28 -26.29 1.39
C LYS A 96 -10.66 -26.02 0.84
N LYS A 97 -10.82 -26.24 -0.45
CA LYS A 97 -12.08 -26.01 -1.13
C LYS A 97 -13.22 -26.90 -0.57
N GLU A 98 -12.88 -28.11 -0.19
CA GLU A 98 -13.83 -29.07 0.41
C GLU A 98 -14.39 -28.58 1.76
N ASP A 99 -13.77 -27.55 2.35
CA ASP A 99 -14.28 -26.94 3.58
C ASP A 99 -15.40 -25.92 3.31
N PHE A 100 -15.56 -25.45 2.08
CA PHE A 100 -16.52 -24.38 1.75
C PHE A 100 -17.97 -24.76 2.00
N ASP A 101 -18.33 -26.00 1.70
CA ASP A 101 -19.71 -26.53 1.87
C ASP A 101 -20.14 -26.61 3.34
N LYS A 102 -19.22 -26.38 4.30
CA LYS A 102 -19.49 -26.32 5.73
C LYS A 102 -20.01 -24.96 6.21
N TYR A 103 -20.03 -23.96 5.34
CA TYR A 103 -20.34 -22.57 5.69
C TYR A 103 -21.37 -21.97 4.73
N ASP A 104 -22.26 -21.13 5.27
CA ASP A 104 -23.28 -20.43 4.47
C ASP A 104 -22.66 -19.35 3.58
N LEU A 105 -21.52 -18.79 3.98
CA LEU A 105 -20.77 -17.75 3.26
C LEU A 105 -19.27 -17.92 3.46
N VAL A 106 -18.52 -17.90 2.38
CA VAL A 106 -17.06 -17.95 2.39
C VAL A 106 -16.51 -16.67 1.79
N ILE A 107 -15.65 -15.96 2.53
CA ILE A 107 -14.95 -14.75 2.07
C ILE A 107 -13.48 -15.08 1.91
N ILE A 108 -12.97 -14.97 0.67
CA ILE A 108 -11.57 -15.28 0.33
C ILE A 108 -10.74 -13.98 0.43
N CYS A 109 -9.84 -13.91 1.41
CA CYS A 109 -8.95 -12.76 1.66
C CYS A 109 -7.47 -13.19 1.61
N THR A 110 -7.09 -14.01 0.64
CA THR A 110 -5.76 -14.62 0.54
C THR A 110 -4.76 -13.78 -0.26
N TYR A 111 -5.05 -12.49 -0.46
CA TYR A 111 -4.22 -11.55 -1.20
C TYR A 111 -3.82 -12.08 -2.60
N GLY A 112 -2.53 -12.32 -2.86
CA GLY A 112 -2.06 -12.83 -4.16
C GLY A 112 -2.49 -14.26 -4.50
N ASP A 113 -2.88 -15.06 -3.51
CA ASP A 113 -3.21 -16.49 -3.68
C ASP A 113 -4.72 -16.76 -3.79
N TRP A 114 -5.55 -15.72 -3.96
CA TRP A 114 -7.00 -15.86 -4.05
C TRP A 114 -7.47 -16.85 -5.14
N GLY A 115 -6.71 -16.97 -6.23
CA GLY A 115 -7.01 -17.87 -7.33
C GLY A 115 -6.83 -19.37 -7.02
N LEU A 116 -6.09 -19.72 -5.96
CA LEU A 116 -5.85 -21.12 -5.59
C LEU A 116 -7.09 -21.83 -5.07
N LEU A 117 -8.01 -21.07 -4.44
CA LEU A 117 -9.25 -21.59 -3.87
C LEU A 117 -10.43 -21.51 -4.83
N LEU A 118 -10.28 -20.90 -6.00
CA LEU A 118 -11.33 -20.79 -7.02
C LEU A 118 -11.24 -21.93 -8.02
N ASP A 119 -12.40 -22.41 -8.47
CA ASP A 119 -12.46 -23.39 -9.55
C ASP A 119 -11.94 -22.86 -10.86
N LYS A 120 -11.35 -23.75 -11.66
CA LYS A 120 -11.01 -23.48 -13.06
C LYS A 120 -12.23 -23.05 -13.90
N ASN A 121 -13.44 -23.42 -13.43
CA ASN A 121 -14.72 -23.11 -14.05
C ASN A 121 -15.39 -21.83 -13.50
N THR A 122 -14.80 -21.19 -12.49
CA THR A 122 -15.32 -19.91 -12.00
C THR A 122 -15.22 -18.87 -13.12
N GLU A 123 -16.22 -18.00 -13.25
CA GLU A 123 -16.32 -17.00 -14.34
C GLU A 123 -15.21 -15.92 -14.37
N LEU A 124 -14.29 -15.96 -13.41
CA LEU A 124 -13.10 -15.09 -13.40
C LEU A 124 -12.12 -15.52 -14.49
N LYS A 125 -12.47 -15.15 -15.72
CA LYS A 125 -11.69 -15.48 -16.93
C LYS A 125 -10.46 -14.59 -17.14
N GLN A 126 -10.35 -13.47 -16.41
CA GLN A 126 -9.26 -12.52 -16.59
C GLN A 126 -7.98 -12.99 -15.91
N ASP A 127 -6.87 -12.66 -16.54
CA ASP A 127 -5.54 -12.81 -15.95
C ASP A 127 -5.19 -11.57 -15.13
N PHE A 128 -4.35 -11.76 -14.12
CA PHE A 128 -3.84 -10.69 -13.26
C PHE A 128 -2.35 -10.52 -13.46
N GLN A 129 -1.88 -9.30 -13.28
CA GLN A 129 -0.46 -9.03 -13.21
C GLN A 129 0.00 -9.21 -11.76
N PHE A 130 0.93 -10.14 -11.56
CA PHE A 130 1.59 -10.37 -10.28
C PHE A 130 3.00 -9.80 -10.34
N GLU A 131 3.39 -9.10 -9.29
CA GLU A 131 4.71 -8.51 -9.17
C GLU A 131 5.36 -8.90 -7.84
N VAL A 132 6.63 -9.27 -7.92
CA VAL A 132 7.50 -9.34 -6.74
C VAL A 132 8.21 -8.00 -6.64
N CYS A 133 7.89 -7.24 -5.61
CA CYS A 133 8.46 -5.92 -5.38
C CYS A 133 9.41 -5.94 -4.18
N GLU A 134 10.59 -5.35 -4.38
CA GLU A 134 11.55 -5.09 -3.30
C GLU A 134 11.28 -3.71 -2.70
N LYS A 135 11.24 -3.62 -1.38
CA LYS A 135 11.13 -2.36 -0.65
C LYS A 135 12.40 -2.13 0.16
N VAL A 136 13.01 -0.97 -0.02
CA VAL A 136 14.24 -0.61 0.66
C VAL A 136 13.92 0.18 1.92
N PHE A 137 14.41 -0.30 3.06
CA PHE A 137 14.30 0.40 4.34
C PHE A 137 15.56 1.22 4.60
N VAL A 138 15.40 2.50 4.85
CA VAL A 138 16.52 3.44 5.03
C VAL A 138 16.32 4.33 6.25
N LYS A 139 17.43 4.89 6.74
CA LYS A 139 17.42 6.06 7.62
C LYS A 139 17.72 7.29 6.76
N LEU A 140 16.89 8.30 6.87
CA LEU A 140 17.05 9.56 6.15
C LEU A 140 17.46 10.69 7.09
N PRO A 141 18.04 11.76 6.56
CA PRO A 141 18.39 12.97 7.33
C PRO A 141 17.16 13.58 8.05
N PRO A 142 17.38 14.39 9.11
CA PRO A 142 16.27 14.93 9.92
C PRO A 142 15.24 15.77 9.18
N ASN A 143 15.62 16.40 8.05
CA ASN A 143 14.70 17.18 7.22
C ASN A 143 13.62 16.33 6.51
N PHE A 144 13.75 15.00 6.48
CA PHE A 144 12.71 14.06 6.03
C PHE A 144 11.73 13.68 7.13
N LYS A 145 12.01 14.03 8.38
CA LYS A 145 11.17 13.64 9.50
C LYS A 145 9.73 14.09 9.29
N ASN A 146 8.82 13.15 9.52
CA ASN A 146 7.36 13.36 9.39
C ASN A 146 6.89 13.72 7.97
N ILE A 147 7.65 13.38 6.94
CA ILE A 147 7.25 13.58 5.54
C ILE A 147 6.96 12.22 4.90
N SER A 148 5.79 12.11 4.28
CA SER A 148 5.46 11.13 3.26
C SER A 148 5.38 11.86 1.93
N LEU A 149 6.05 11.36 0.92
CA LEU A 149 6.13 11.99 -0.40
C LEU A 149 5.93 10.95 -1.49
N LEU A 150 5.01 11.25 -2.39
CA LEU A 150 4.83 10.52 -3.63
C LEU A 150 4.97 11.49 -4.81
N VAL A 151 5.96 11.26 -5.66
CA VAL A 151 6.01 11.92 -6.98
C VAL A 151 5.19 11.07 -7.93
N MET A 152 4.12 11.67 -8.47
CA MET A 152 3.10 10.92 -9.18
C MET A 152 3.34 10.80 -10.66
N ASP A 153 2.83 9.70 -11.11
CA ASP A 153 2.37 9.28 -12.41
C ASP A 153 3.48 9.18 -13.45
N GLY A 154 4.59 8.57 -13.02
CA GLY A 154 5.73 8.35 -13.90
C GLY A 154 6.78 7.42 -13.27
N PRO A 155 7.99 7.35 -13.82
CA PRO A 155 9.09 6.51 -13.34
C PRO A 155 9.75 7.12 -12.10
N PHE A 156 8.98 7.41 -11.07
CA PHE A 156 9.42 8.15 -9.90
C PHE A 156 9.38 7.30 -8.63
N MET A 157 9.89 7.92 -7.56
CA MET A 157 9.96 7.29 -6.25
C MET A 157 8.88 7.79 -5.29
N SER A 158 8.60 6.96 -4.28
CA SER A 158 7.89 7.34 -3.06
C SER A 158 8.80 7.18 -1.84
N ILE A 159 8.52 7.98 -0.82
CA ILE A 159 9.20 7.92 0.49
C ILE A 159 8.13 7.95 1.56
N ASP A 160 8.05 6.89 2.37
CA ASP A 160 7.06 6.77 3.43
C ASP A 160 7.72 6.41 4.76
N PRO A 161 7.35 7.07 5.88
CA PRO A 161 7.83 6.66 7.20
C PRO A 161 7.21 5.32 7.62
N VAL A 162 7.99 4.50 8.31
CA VAL A 162 7.59 3.17 8.79
C VAL A 162 7.16 3.28 10.25
N GLY A 163 5.89 3.54 10.47
CA GLY A 163 5.38 3.73 11.84
C GLY A 163 6.23 4.77 12.58
N GLU A 164 6.46 4.54 13.86
CA GLU A 164 7.28 5.42 14.73
C GLU A 164 8.74 4.93 14.85
N THR A 165 9.21 4.13 13.88
CA THR A 165 10.55 3.49 13.97
C THR A 165 11.72 4.43 13.64
N GLY A 166 11.45 5.59 13.02
CA GLY A 166 12.47 6.47 12.46
C GLY A 166 13.10 5.95 11.16
N MET A 167 12.58 4.85 10.62
CA MET A 167 12.94 4.30 9.32
C MET A 167 11.94 4.78 8.26
N PHE A 168 12.39 4.75 7.01
CA PHE A 168 11.57 5.04 5.84
C PHE A 168 11.59 3.87 4.88
N ILE A 169 10.50 3.69 4.14
CA ILE A 169 10.45 2.84 2.95
C ILE A 169 10.62 3.74 1.72
N ILE A 170 11.52 3.33 0.83
CA ILE A 170 11.62 3.91 -0.51
C ILE A 170 11.00 2.93 -1.49
N GLY A 171 10.05 3.42 -2.28
CA GLY A 171 9.50 2.73 -3.43
C GLY A 171 9.93 3.45 -4.71
N ASP A 172 10.21 2.69 -5.76
CA ASP A 172 10.50 3.21 -7.10
C ASP A 172 9.74 2.37 -8.11
N VAL A 173 9.05 3.03 -9.03
CA VAL A 173 8.15 2.35 -9.99
C VAL A 173 8.93 1.43 -10.95
N VAL A 174 10.15 1.84 -11.32
CA VAL A 174 10.99 1.10 -12.28
C VAL A 174 11.82 0.03 -11.58
N HIS A 175 12.49 0.41 -10.47
CA HIS A 175 13.53 -0.41 -9.84
C HIS A 175 13.00 -1.32 -8.72
N THR A 176 11.79 -1.10 -8.23
CA THR A 176 11.20 -1.94 -7.18
C THR A 176 10.74 -3.30 -7.69
N VAL A 177 10.29 -3.39 -8.96
CA VAL A 177 9.75 -4.62 -9.53
C VAL A 177 10.89 -5.57 -9.93
N ARG A 178 11.01 -6.69 -9.21
CA ARG A 178 12.02 -7.73 -9.46
C ARG A 178 11.54 -8.84 -10.37
N GLN A 179 10.25 -9.09 -10.36
CA GLN A 179 9.61 -10.06 -11.24
C GLN A 179 8.20 -9.58 -11.58
N ARG A 180 7.79 -9.78 -12.83
CA ARG A 180 6.42 -9.55 -13.29
C ARG A 180 5.94 -10.77 -14.04
N LYS A 181 4.72 -11.23 -13.74
CA LYS A 181 4.04 -12.30 -14.48
C LYS A 181 2.56 -11.99 -14.61
N ILE A 182 1.98 -12.41 -15.74
CA ILE A 182 0.55 -12.35 -15.99
C ILE A 182 0.02 -13.80 -15.95
N GLY A 183 -1.09 -14.00 -15.26
CA GLY A 183 -1.73 -15.33 -15.15
C GLY A 183 -2.81 -15.39 -14.08
N LYS A 184 -3.20 -16.60 -13.70
CA LYS A 184 -4.23 -16.88 -12.70
C LYS A 184 -3.69 -16.95 -11.26
N SER A 185 -2.39 -17.12 -11.10
CA SER A 185 -1.73 -17.24 -9.80
C SER A 185 -0.32 -16.65 -9.83
N PRO A 186 0.21 -16.22 -8.67
CA PRO A 186 1.57 -15.71 -8.56
C PRO A 186 2.57 -16.86 -8.74
N ALA A 187 3.12 -17.02 -9.94
CA ALA A 187 4.22 -17.95 -10.16
C ALA A 187 5.54 -17.28 -9.75
N ILE A 188 5.83 -17.27 -8.45
CA ILE A 188 7.00 -16.61 -7.87
C ILE A 188 8.25 -17.44 -8.16
N ASP A 189 9.32 -16.81 -8.66
CA ASP A 189 10.63 -17.44 -8.82
C ASP A 189 11.14 -17.88 -7.43
N PRO A 190 11.55 -19.15 -7.27
CA PRO A 190 12.00 -19.70 -5.98
C PRO A 190 13.10 -18.88 -5.30
N LYS A 191 13.92 -18.15 -6.05
CA LYS A 191 14.97 -17.30 -5.48
C LYS A 191 14.44 -16.16 -4.59
N TYR A 192 13.17 -15.75 -4.78
CA TYR A 192 12.55 -14.69 -3.98
C TYR A 192 11.82 -15.20 -2.74
N LEU A 193 11.45 -16.49 -2.68
CA LEU A 193 10.70 -17.07 -1.56
C LEU A 193 11.35 -16.84 -0.18
N PRO A 194 12.70 -16.97 -0.01
CA PRO A 194 13.34 -16.73 1.27
C PRO A 194 13.19 -15.31 1.80
N TYR A 195 12.93 -14.34 0.94
CA TYR A 195 12.76 -12.93 1.29
C TYR A 195 11.30 -12.60 1.60
N ILE A 196 10.36 -13.19 0.88
CA ILE A 196 8.92 -12.98 1.06
C ILE A 196 8.47 -13.48 2.44
N ASN A 197 8.95 -14.65 2.86
CA ASN A 197 8.58 -15.27 4.12
C ASN A 197 9.20 -14.59 5.37
N LYS A 198 10.12 -13.64 5.19
CA LYS A 198 10.74 -12.90 6.30
C LYS A 198 10.06 -11.56 6.60
N GLY A 199 9.13 -11.13 5.78
CA GLY A 199 8.49 -9.81 5.85
C GLY A 199 7.11 -9.80 6.48
N ILE A 200 6.63 -10.92 7.03
CA ILE A 200 5.29 -11.04 7.63
C ILE A 200 5.40 -11.08 9.16
#